data_029a5f2b00c52487f2156b18bd7456e7
#
_entry.id   029a5f2b00c52487f2156b18bd7456e7
#
_cell.length_a   1.000
_cell.length_b   1.000
_cell.length_c   1.000
_cell.angle_alpha   90.00
_cell.angle_beta   90.00
_cell.angle_gamma   90.00
#
_symmetry.space_group_name_H-M   'P 1'
#
loop_
_entity.id
_entity.type
_entity.pdbx_description
1 polymer ?
#
loop_
_entity_poly.entity_id
_entity_poly.type
_entity_poly.pdbx_seq_one_letter_code
_entity_poly.pdbx_strand_id
1 'polypeptide(L)'
;TKQLGSKIGIIYDSSDVYSSGIFQAFKAEAANRGLEIVSEQAFTSSNNTDFSVALQKIKESNADLVFLPIYYKEASSILQQARDVGLSVKWFGCDGLDGVIGQLQDDAALAEGVMLLTPYAADSKEEKSTKFTQAYKDKYNGETPIQFAADAYDAIYAIKAAIEKAGIEDVSMSISDLCDQLK
;
A
#
# COMPACT_ATOMS: atom_id res chain seq x y z
N THR A 1 4.67 9.07 13.49
CA THR A 1 5.74 9.68 12.66
C THR A 1 6.83 10.35 13.48
N LYS A 2 6.53 11.23 14.46
CA LYS A 2 7.59 11.89 15.28
C LYS A 2 8.57 10.93 15.96
N GLN A 3 8.14 9.71 16.27
CA GLN A 3 9.03 8.66 16.82
C GLN A 3 9.91 8.02 15.75
N LEU A 4 9.51 8.10 14.47
CA LEU A 4 10.21 7.50 13.34
C LEU A 4 11.17 8.50 12.68
N GLY A 5 10.76 9.76 12.57
CA GLY A 5 11.51 10.83 11.96
C GLY A 5 10.75 12.16 12.01
N SER A 6 11.45 13.26 11.78
CA SER A 6 10.89 14.61 11.79
C SER A 6 11.08 15.34 10.46
N LYS A 7 12.07 14.97 9.66
CA LYS A 7 12.35 15.47 8.33
C LYS A 7 11.92 14.46 7.29
N ILE A 8 10.83 14.75 6.59
CA ILE A 8 10.12 13.77 5.78
C ILE A 8 10.33 14.06 4.30
N GLY A 9 10.90 13.08 3.59
CA GLY A 9 10.82 13.00 2.14
C GLY A 9 9.55 12.25 1.73
N ILE A 10 8.96 12.62 0.61
CA ILE A 10 7.79 11.92 0.07
C ILE A 10 8.03 11.61 -1.39
N ILE A 11 7.71 10.38 -1.82
CA ILE A 11 7.61 9.99 -3.23
C ILE A 11 6.20 9.46 -3.47
N TYR A 12 5.49 10.04 -4.44
CA TYR A 12 4.10 9.70 -4.71
C TYR A 12 3.77 9.70 -6.20
N ASP A 13 2.76 8.94 -6.60
CA ASP A 13 2.20 8.97 -7.96
C ASP A 13 1.15 10.07 -8.07
N SER A 14 1.48 11.13 -8.83
CA SER A 14 0.56 12.25 -9.06
C SER A 14 -0.57 11.94 -10.03
N SER A 15 -0.47 10.84 -10.77
CA SER A 15 -1.48 10.38 -11.72
C SER A 15 -2.49 9.39 -11.12
N ASP A 16 -2.21 8.88 -9.91
CA ASP A 16 -3.07 7.93 -9.20
C ASP A 16 -3.86 8.62 -8.08
N VAL A 17 -5.17 8.35 -8.01
CA VAL A 17 -6.09 8.98 -7.04
C VAL A 17 -5.79 8.54 -5.61
N TYR A 18 -5.45 7.26 -5.40
CA TYR A 18 -5.06 6.73 -4.10
C TYR A 18 -3.80 7.43 -3.58
N SER A 19 -2.74 7.42 -4.37
CA SER A 19 -1.45 7.97 -4.00
C SER A 19 -1.50 9.48 -3.77
N SER A 20 -2.07 10.23 -4.72
CA SER A 20 -2.20 11.68 -4.63
C SER A 20 -3.15 12.12 -3.51
N GLY A 21 -4.23 11.37 -3.27
CA GLY A 21 -5.17 11.63 -2.17
C GLY A 21 -4.52 11.50 -0.80
N ILE A 22 -3.77 10.41 -0.57
CA ILE A 22 -3.03 10.21 0.68
C ILE A 22 -1.94 11.27 0.85
N PHE A 23 -1.19 11.59 -0.21
CA PHE A 23 -0.20 12.67 -0.17
C PHE A 23 -0.79 14.00 0.29
N GLN A 24 -1.92 14.43 -0.28
CA GLN A 24 -2.58 15.67 0.09
C GLN A 24 -3.06 15.68 1.55
N ALA A 25 -3.69 14.59 1.98
CA ALA A 25 -4.15 14.44 3.36
C ALA A 25 -2.97 14.44 4.35
N PHE A 26 -1.89 13.71 4.03
CA PHE A 26 -0.69 13.69 4.85
C PHE A 26 -0.04 15.07 4.95
N LYS A 27 0.09 15.79 3.84
CA LYS A 27 0.68 17.13 3.78
C LYS A 27 -0.10 18.12 4.67
N ALA A 28 -1.43 18.10 4.59
CA ALA A 28 -2.28 18.93 5.43
C ALA A 28 -2.10 18.62 6.92
N GLU A 29 -2.08 17.35 7.29
CA GLU A 29 -1.94 16.93 8.68
C GLU A 29 -0.50 17.11 9.21
N ALA A 30 0.51 16.97 8.38
CA ALA A 30 1.90 17.22 8.74
C ALA A 30 2.11 18.63 9.26
N ALA A 31 1.53 19.63 8.59
CA ALA A 31 1.56 21.03 9.02
C ALA A 31 0.92 21.21 10.41
N ASN A 32 -0.24 20.60 10.66
CA ASN A 32 -0.93 20.66 11.95
C ASN A 32 -0.11 20.02 13.09
N ARG A 33 0.69 19.01 12.77
CA ARG A 33 1.51 18.26 13.75
C ARG A 33 2.94 18.76 13.88
N GLY A 34 3.32 19.79 13.12
CA GLY A 34 4.69 20.32 13.11
C GLY A 34 5.71 19.29 12.62
N LEU A 35 5.36 18.53 11.58
CA LEU A 35 6.27 17.67 10.82
C LEU A 35 6.83 18.49 9.65
N GLU A 36 8.12 18.37 9.39
CA GLU A 36 8.77 19.07 8.29
C GLU A 36 8.85 18.18 7.05
N ILE A 37 8.17 18.58 5.98
CA ILE A 37 8.32 17.94 4.67
C ILE A 37 9.47 18.64 3.95
N VAL A 38 10.61 17.96 3.85
CA VAL A 38 11.86 18.51 3.31
C VAL A 38 12.03 18.25 1.82
N SER A 39 11.32 17.28 1.26
CA SER A 39 11.37 16.94 -0.16
C SER A 39 10.06 16.29 -0.61
N GLU A 40 9.49 16.77 -1.71
CA GLU A 40 8.31 16.21 -2.36
C GLU A 40 8.69 15.82 -3.79
N GLN A 41 8.59 14.53 -4.12
CA GLN A 41 8.95 14.00 -5.43
C GLN A 41 7.74 13.27 -6.02
N ALA A 42 7.29 13.76 -7.18
CA ALA A 42 6.18 13.17 -7.91
C ALA A 42 6.70 12.34 -9.08
N PHE A 43 6.02 11.24 -9.35
CA PHE A 43 6.12 10.51 -10.60
C PHE A 43 4.72 10.30 -11.20
N THR A 44 4.63 9.66 -12.35
CA THR A 44 3.37 9.29 -12.99
C THR A 44 3.47 7.84 -13.50
N SER A 45 2.32 7.21 -13.75
CA SER A 45 2.26 5.85 -14.31
C SER A 45 3.01 5.68 -15.65
N SER A 46 3.22 6.77 -16.39
CA SER A 46 4.03 6.78 -17.63
C SER A 46 5.54 6.92 -17.40
N ASN A 47 5.98 7.26 -16.17
CA ASN A 47 7.37 7.44 -15.79
C ASN A 47 7.59 6.93 -14.36
N ASN A 48 7.51 5.62 -14.17
CA ASN A 48 7.54 4.92 -12.89
C ASN A 48 8.64 3.84 -12.78
N THR A 49 9.72 4.00 -13.54
CA THR A 49 10.80 3.00 -13.57
C THR A 49 12.16 3.53 -13.10
N ASP A 50 12.40 4.82 -13.24
CA ASP A 50 13.65 5.48 -12.80
C ASP A 50 13.34 6.55 -11.76
N PHE A 51 13.79 6.27 -10.53
CA PHE A 51 13.62 7.13 -9.35
C PHE A 51 14.94 7.77 -8.89
N SER A 52 16.03 7.57 -9.62
CA SER A 52 17.38 7.99 -9.23
C SER A 52 17.45 9.48 -8.90
N VAL A 53 16.86 10.34 -9.73
CA VAL A 53 16.82 11.80 -9.52
C VAL A 53 15.98 12.15 -8.27
N ALA A 54 14.85 11.51 -8.07
CA ALA A 54 14.02 11.73 -6.89
C ALA A 54 14.74 11.32 -5.60
N LEU A 55 15.38 10.16 -5.62
CA LEU A 55 16.16 9.64 -4.50
C LEU A 55 17.37 10.52 -4.17
N GLN A 56 18.07 11.03 -5.19
CA GLN A 56 19.17 11.96 -4.99
C GLN A 56 18.70 13.25 -4.30
N LYS A 57 17.59 13.83 -4.73
CA LYS A 57 16.99 15.03 -4.09
C LYS A 57 16.58 14.77 -2.64
N ILE A 58 16.00 13.58 -2.35
CA ILE A 58 15.68 13.18 -0.98
C ILE A 58 16.95 13.08 -0.14
N LYS A 59 18.02 12.47 -0.67
CA LYS A 59 19.30 12.37 0.02
C LYS A 59 19.89 13.75 0.34
N GLU A 60 19.87 14.67 -0.61
CA GLU A 60 20.36 16.05 -0.45
C GLU A 60 19.51 16.87 0.54
N SER A 61 18.22 16.53 0.71
CA SER A 61 17.34 17.20 1.67
C SER A 61 17.59 16.81 3.12
N ASN A 62 18.44 15.82 3.39
CA ASN A 62 18.70 15.25 4.70
C ASN A 62 17.40 14.74 5.38
N ALA A 63 16.51 14.12 4.61
CA ALA A 63 15.35 13.41 5.15
C ALA A 63 15.81 12.26 6.06
N ASP A 64 15.12 12.06 7.19
CA ASP A 64 15.34 10.95 8.12
C ASP A 64 14.28 9.85 8.00
N LEU A 65 13.20 10.17 7.29
CA LEU A 65 12.10 9.27 6.95
C LEU A 65 11.63 9.56 5.53
N VAL A 66 11.37 8.50 4.75
CA VAL A 66 10.68 8.64 3.46
C VAL A 66 9.30 7.99 3.56
N PHE A 67 8.29 8.78 3.22
CA PHE A 67 6.90 8.33 3.13
C PHE A 67 6.54 7.95 1.70
N LEU A 68 6.01 6.74 1.52
CA LEU A 68 5.67 6.13 0.25
C LEU A 68 4.16 5.79 0.21
N PRO A 69 3.27 6.74 -0.10
CA PRO A 69 1.85 6.43 -0.33
C PRO A 69 1.65 5.90 -1.77
N ILE A 70 2.24 4.75 -2.07
CA ILE A 70 2.29 4.14 -3.41
C ILE A 70 2.09 2.63 -3.31
N TYR A 71 2.07 1.94 -4.45
CA TYR A 71 1.96 0.50 -4.48
C TYR A 71 3.33 -0.21 -4.42
N TYR A 72 3.29 -1.48 -4.05
CA TYR A 72 4.47 -2.33 -3.80
C TYR A 72 5.39 -2.46 -5.00
N LYS A 73 4.87 -2.38 -6.22
CA LYS A 73 5.67 -2.51 -7.44
C LYS A 73 6.68 -1.36 -7.59
N GLU A 74 6.22 -0.13 -7.52
CA GLU A 74 7.05 1.06 -7.57
C GLU A 74 7.93 1.16 -6.32
N ALA A 75 7.38 0.79 -5.15
CA ALA A 75 8.13 0.76 -3.90
C ALA A 75 9.35 -0.17 -3.97
N SER A 76 9.21 -1.36 -4.56
CA SER A 76 10.33 -2.29 -4.73
C SER A 76 11.45 -1.68 -5.57
N SER A 77 11.11 -1.03 -6.69
CA SER A 77 12.07 -0.33 -7.54
C SER A 77 12.76 0.83 -6.82
N ILE A 78 12.00 1.57 -6.00
CA ILE A 78 12.53 2.67 -5.18
C ILE A 78 13.53 2.14 -4.15
N LEU A 79 13.22 1.04 -3.45
CA LEU A 79 14.11 0.44 -2.45
C LEU A 79 15.42 -0.06 -3.09
N GLN A 80 15.34 -0.71 -4.25
CA GLN A 80 16.53 -1.16 -4.99
C GLN A 80 17.41 0.03 -5.41
N GLN A 81 16.82 1.06 -6.02
CA GLN A 81 17.54 2.25 -6.46
C GLN A 81 18.05 3.08 -5.28
N ALA A 82 17.36 3.11 -4.15
CA ALA A 82 17.83 3.77 -2.94
C ALA A 82 19.14 3.15 -2.42
N ARG A 83 19.26 1.81 -2.45
CA ARG A 83 20.52 1.10 -2.18
C ARG A 83 21.62 1.60 -3.13
N ASP A 84 21.32 1.67 -4.42
CA ASP A 84 22.32 2.00 -5.45
C ASP A 84 22.83 3.44 -5.33
N VAL A 85 21.97 4.38 -4.93
CA VAL A 85 22.40 5.77 -4.64
C VAL A 85 22.94 5.95 -3.20
N GLY A 86 22.95 4.89 -2.40
CA GLY A 86 23.42 4.93 -1.01
C GLY A 86 22.56 5.82 -0.11
N LEU A 87 21.23 5.79 -0.29
CA LEU A 87 20.28 6.46 0.59
C LEU A 87 19.92 5.54 1.75
N SER A 88 20.25 5.95 2.97
CA SER A 88 19.93 5.22 4.20
C SER A 88 18.97 6.04 5.05
N VAL A 89 17.69 5.67 5.03
CA VAL A 89 16.60 6.34 5.74
C VAL A 89 15.62 5.30 6.27
N LYS A 90 14.70 5.73 7.13
CA LYS A 90 13.54 4.90 7.48
C LYS A 90 12.49 5.01 6.38
N TRP A 91 11.77 3.90 6.14
CA TRP A 91 10.73 3.83 5.13
C TRP A 91 9.38 3.60 5.81
N PHE A 92 8.39 4.34 5.39
CA PHE A 92 7.03 4.22 5.91
C PHE A 92 6.03 4.39 4.77
N GLY A 93 5.03 3.54 4.72
CA GLY A 93 3.97 3.62 3.70
C GLY A 93 2.61 3.23 4.22
N CYS A 94 1.70 3.06 3.29
CA CYS A 94 0.34 2.63 3.53
C CYS A 94 0.15 1.18 3.05
N ASP A 95 -1.07 0.75 3.04
CA ASP A 95 -1.53 -0.57 2.63
C ASP A 95 -1.05 -0.98 1.23
N GLY A 96 -0.89 -0.03 0.31
CA GLY A 96 -0.35 -0.28 -1.03
C GLY A 96 1.03 -0.93 -1.07
N LEU A 97 1.81 -0.85 0.03
CA LEU A 97 3.12 -1.50 0.11
C LEU A 97 3.04 -3.00 0.39
N ASP A 98 1.88 -3.53 0.79
CA ASP A 98 1.76 -4.96 1.07
C ASP A 98 1.99 -5.79 -0.21
N GLY A 99 2.94 -6.71 -0.14
CA GLY A 99 3.45 -7.47 -1.29
C GLY A 99 4.85 -7.05 -1.76
N VAL A 100 5.44 -5.98 -1.20
CA VAL A 100 6.78 -5.49 -1.60
C VAL A 100 7.86 -6.55 -1.45
N ILE A 101 7.81 -7.39 -0.42
CA ILE A 101 8.77 -8.48 -0.20
C ILE A 101 8.74 -9.48 -1.37
N GLY A 102 7.55 -9.90 -1.80
CA GLY A 102 7.40 -10.81 -2.94
C GLY A 102 7.89 -10.19 -4.25
N GLN A 103 7.74 -8.88 -4.42
CA GLN A 103 8.20 -8.16 -5.61
C GLN A 103 9.72 -8.00 -5.63
N LEU A 104 10.37 -7.87 -4.48
CA LEU A 104 11.83 -7.75 -4.37
C LEU A 104 12.57 -9.07 -4.64
N GLN A 105 11.93 -10.22 -4.50
CA GLN A 105 12.51 -11.54 -4.73
C GLN A 105 13.85 -11.74 -3.99
N ASP A 106 14.96 -11.88 -4.72
CA ASP A 106 16.29 -12.09 -4.14
C ASP A 106 16.79 -10.89 -3.30
N ASP A 107 16.24 -9.71 -3.54
CA ASP A 107 16.53 -8.46 -2.81
C ASP A 107 15.60 -8.25 -1.61
N ALA A 108 14.85 -9.26 -1.15
CA ALA A 108 13.84 -9.14 -0.07
C ALA A 108 14.38 -8.51 1.22
N ALA A 109 15.68 -8.64 1.50
CA ALA A 109 16.35 -7.98 2.62
C ALA A 109 16.26 -6.45 2.61
N LEU A 110 16.03 -5.82 1.43
CA LEU A 110 15.83 -4.38 1.33
C LEU A 110 14.52 -3.90 1.98
N ALA A 111 13.57 -4.80 2.21
CA ALA A 111 12.34 -4.49 2.93
C ALA A 111 12.50 -4.55 4.45
N GLU A 112 13.67 -4.92 4.98
CA GLU A 112 13.88 -4.96 6.42
C GLU A 112 13.76 -3.54 7.01
N GLY A 113 12.90 -3.40 8.03
CA GLY A 113 12.63 -2.12 8.67
C GLY A 113 11.65 -1.21 7.92
N VAL A 114 11.15 -1.61 6.76
CA VAL A 114 10.04 -0.93 6.09
C VAL A 114 8.77 -1.13 6.93
N MET A 115 8.08 -0.04 7.20
CA MET A 115 6.84 -0.03 7.98
C MET A 115 5.68 0.36 7.10
N LEU A 116 4.53 -0.28 7.29
CA LEU A 116 3.30 0.09 6.59
C LEU A 116 2.09 0.03 7.53
N LEU A 117 1.05 0.75 7.16
CA LEU A 117 -0.28 0.61 7.74
C LEU A 117 -1.09 -0.32 6.85
N THR A 118 -1.66 -1.36 7.42
CA THR A 118 -2.50 -2.31 6.69
C THR A 118 -3.69 -2.74 7.55
N PRO A 119 -4.88 -2.95 6.97
CA PRO A 119 -6.03 -3.48 7.68
C PRO A 119 -5.92 -4.99 7.93
N TYR A 120 -5.04 -5.70 7.22
CA TYR A 120 -4.86 -7.14 7.31
C TYR A 120 -3.40 -7.49 7.59
N ALA A 121 -3.20 -8.47 8.48
CA ALA A 121 -1.89 -9.06 8.74
C ALA A 121 -2.01 -10.60 8.74
N ALA A 122 -1.22 -11.26 7.90
CA ALA A 122 -1.28 -12.72 7.73
C ALA A 122 -0.88 -13.51 8.99
N ASP A 123 -0.20 -12.87 9.94
CA ASP A 123 0.17 -13.44 11.25
C ASP A 123 -0.81 -13.08 12.37
N SER A 124 -1.92 -12.41 12.04
CA SER A 124 -3.01 -12.11 12.98
C SER A 124 -3.51 -13.36 13.69
N LYS A 125 -3.84 -13.20 14.97
CA LYS A 125 -4.39 -14.28 15.82
C LYS A 125 -5.92 -14.31 15.81
N GLU A 126 -6.56 -13.39 15.13
CA GLU A 126 -8.00 -13.37 14.98
C GLU A 126 -8.48 -14.61 14.19
N GLU A 127 -9.55 -15.23 14.68
CA GLU A 127 -10.06 -16.50 14.12
C GLU A 127 -10.38 -16.40 12.62
N LYS A 128 -11.02 -15.30 12.18
CA LYS A 128 -11.36 -15.09 10.77
C LYS A 128 -10.11 -14.98 9.90
N SER A 129 -9.14 -14.16 10.33
CA SER A 129 -7.88 -13.98 9.62
C SER A 129 -7.08 -15.29 9.54
N THR A 130 -7.01 -16.04 10.65
CA THR A 130 -6.31 -17.32 10.71
C THR A 130 -6.94 -18.35 9.76
N LYS A 131 -8.28 -18.46 9.75
CA LYS A 131 -9.01 -19.37 8.84
C LYS A 131 -8.78 -19.01 7.37
N PHE A 132 -8.88 -17.72 7.04
CA PHE A 132 -8.64 -17.23 5.69
C PHE A 132 -7.21 -17.54 5.24
N THR A 133 -6.22 -17.16 6.07
CA THR A 133 -4.79 -17.39 5.78
C THR A 133 -4.49 -18.85 5.55
N GLN A 134 -5.04 -19.76 6.38
CA GLN A 134 -4.83 -21.20 6.21
C GLN A 134 -5.49 -21.72 4.93
N ALA A 135 -6.73 -21.34 4.66
CA ALA A 135 -7.43 -21.76 3.44
C ALA A 135 -6.74 -21.25 2.16
N TYR A 136 -6.18 -20.05 2.21
CA TYR A 136 -5.40 -19.49 1.12
C TYR A 136 -4.12 -20.30 0.88
N LYS A 137 -3.36 -20.59 1.94
CA LYS A 137 -2.13 -21.40 1.86
C LYS A 137 -2.39 -22.79 1.32
N ASP A 138 -3.48 -23.43 1.75
CA ASP A 138 -3.87 -24.76 1.30
C ASP A 138 -4.20 -24.76 -0.21
N LYS A 139 -4.79 -23.68 -0.71
CA LYS A 139 -5.18 -23.54 -2.11
C LYS A 139 -4.01 -23.10 -3.02
N TYR A 140 -3.09 -22.30 -2.52
CA TYR A 140 -2.02 -21.68 -3.30
C TYR A 140 -0.62 -22.16 -2.88
N ASN A 141 -0.46 -23.48 -2.65
CA ASN A 141 0.82 -24.15 -2.42
C ASN A 141 1.68 -23.54 -1.30
N GLY A 142 1.04 -23.07 -0.24
CA GLY A 142 1.73 -22.50 0.91
C GLY A 142 2.03 -20.99 0.80
N GLU A 143 1.61 -20.34 -0.28
CA GLU A 143 1.78 -18.89 -0.42
C GLU A 143 1.04 -18.13 0.71
N THR A 144 1.69 -17.11 1.24
CA THR A 144 1.08 -16.24 2.24
C THR A 144 0.25 -15.17 1.55
N PRO A 145 -1.04 -15.01 1.89
CA PRO A 145 -1.86 -13.96 1.31
C PRO A 145 -1.37 -12.57 1.73
N ILE A 146 -1.43 -11.64 0.80
CA ILE A 146 -1.31 -10.20 1.05
C ILE A 146 -2.72 -9.62 1.28
N GLN A 147 -2.80 -8.36 1.76
CA GLN A 147 -4.08 -7.74 2.07
C GLN A 147 -5.06 -7.72 0.89
N PHE A 148 -4.59 -7.50 -0.34
CA PHE A 148 -5.47 -7.47 -1.52
C PHE A 148 -6.23 -8.78 -1.74
N ALA A 149 -5.65 -9.91 -1.33
CA ALA A 149 -6.35 -11.19 -1.34
C ALA A 149 -7.45 -11.26 -0.26
N ALA A 150 -7.19 -10.69 0.92
CA ALA A 150 -8.17 -10.60 2.00
C ALA A 150 -9.31 -9.63 1.64
N ASP A 151 -8.99 -8.47 1.07
CA ASP A 151 -9.97 -7.49 0.60
C ASP A 151 -10.90 -8.07 -0.46
N ALA A 152 -10.34 -8.81 -1.43
CA ALA A 152 -11.12 -9.48 -2.46
C ALA A 152 -12.04 -10.58 -1.87
N TYR A 153 -11.57 -11.31 -0.88
CA TYR A 153 -12.36 -12.30 -0.15
C TYR A 153 -13.53 -11.63 0.59
N ASP A 154 -13.27 -10.57 1.33
CA ASP A 154 -14.29 -9.83 2.07
C ASP A 154 -15.30 -9.14 1.15
N ALA A 155 -14.87 -8.64 -0.01
CA ALA A 155 -15.74 -8.04 -1.01
C ALA A 155 -16.82 -9.03 -1.49
N ILE A 156 -16.48 -10.30 -1.70
CA ILE A 156 -17.44 -11.33 -2.08
C ILE A 156 -18.49 -11.57 -0.97
N TYR A 157 -18.05 -11.59 0.29
CA TYR A 157 -19.00 -11.73 1.41
C TYR A 157 -19.86 -10.50 1.61
N ALA A 158 -19.33 -9.29 1.37
CA ALA A 158 -20.11 -8.06 1.41
C ALA A 158 -21.19 -8.06 0.33
N ILE A 159 -20.86 -8.44 -0.89
CA ILE A 159 -21.82 -8.58 -2.00
C ILE A 159 -22.88 -9.62 -1.65
N LYS A 160 -22.47 -10.80 -1.16
CA LYS A 160 -23.40 -11.85 -0.73
C LYS A 160 -24.38 -11.33 0.34
N ALA A 161 -23.87 -10.68 1.36
CA ALA A 161 -24.71 -10.13 2.44
C ALA A 161 -25.68 -9.04 1.94
N ALA A 162 -25.25 -8.22 0.98
CA ALA A 162 -26.10 -7.21 0.36
C ALA A 162 -27.24 -7.86 -0.44
N ILE A 163 -26.95 -8.89 -1.23
CA ILE A 163 -27.96 -9.66 -1.99
C ILE A 163 -29.00 -10.30 -1.04
N GLU A 164 -28.53 -10.98 0.00
CA GLU A 164 -29.38 -11.61 1.00
C GLU A 164 -30.27 -10.58 1.73
N LYS A 165 -29.68 -9.45 2.12
CA LYS A 165 -30.42 -8.36 2.80
C LYS A 165 -31.46 -7.70 1.90
N ALA A 166 -31.18 -7.58 0.61
CA ALA A 166 -32.13 -7.04 -0.38
C ALA A 166 -33.24 -8.05 -0.75
N GLY A 167 -33.16 -9.32 -0.30
CA GLY A 167 -34.13 -10.35 -0.63
C GLY A 167 -34.11 -10.76 -2.10
N ILE A 168 -32.97 -10.63 -2.76
CA ILE A 168 -32.80 -10.98 -4.18
C ILE A 168 -32.63 -12.48 -4.28
N GLU A 169 -33.63 -13.18 -4.81
CA GLU A 169 -33.60 -14.64 -5.02
C GLU A 169 -33.14 -15.01 -6.44
N ASP A 170 -33.35 -14.13 -7.42
CA ASP A 170 -32.97 -14.33 -8.81
C ASP A 170 -31.87 -13.36 -9.23
N VAL A 171 -30.67 -13.90 -9.47
CA VAL A 171 -29.51 -13.17 -9.95
C VAL A 171 -29.33 -13.21 -11.47
N SER A 172 -30.32 -13.76 -12.21
CA SER A 172 -30.29 -13.81 -13.69
C SER A 172 -30.64 -12.46 -14.35
N MET A 173 -31.06 -11.47 -13.56
CA MET A 173 -31.32 -10.12 -14.02
C MET A 173 -30.07 -9.43 -14.57
N SER A 174 -30.23 -8.32 -15.28
CA SER A 174 -29.09 -7.55 -15.76
C SER A 174 -28.24 -7.02 -14.59
N ILE A 175 -26.93 -6.84 -14.83
CA ILE A 175 -26.00 -6.26 -13.81
C ILE A 175 -26.50 -4.87 -13.38
N SER A 176 -27.06 -4.07 -14.30
CA SER A 176 -27.61 -2.74 -14.01
C SER A 176 -28.75 -2.85 -13.01
N ASP A 177 -29.71 -3.74 -13.25
CA ASP A 177 -30.89 -3.93 -12.39
C ASP A 177 -30.46 -4.47 -11.02
N LEU A 178 -29.50 -5.38 -10.99
CA LEU A 178 -28.90 -5.88 -9.74
C LEU A 178 -28.25 -4.78 -8.94
N CYS A 179 -27.42 -3.94 -9.57
CA CYS A 179 -26.79 -2.79 -8.93
C CYS A 179 -27.80 -1.79 -8.38
N ASP A 180 -28.92 -1.56 -9.08
CA ASP A 180 -29.96 -0.65 -8.61
C ASP A 180 -30.73 -1.20 -7.40
N GLN A 181 -30.88 -2.51 -7.30
CA GLN A 181 -31.47 -3.15 -6.11
C GLN A 181 -30.54 -3.21 -4.89
N LEU A 182 -29.22 -3.14 -5.12
CA LEU A 182 -28.21 -3.18 -4.06
C LEU A 182 -27.83 -1.80 -3.50
N LYS A 183 -28.34 -0.72 -4.06
CA LYS A 183 -28.15 0.66 -3.55
C LYS A 183 -29.06 0.95 -2.37
#